data_0c695c10f01cf492a23f6952d4ce0675
#
_entry.id   0c695c10f01cf492a23f6952d4ce0675
#
_cell.length_a   1.000
_cell.length_b   1.000
_cell.length_c   1.000
_cell.angle_alpha   90.00
_cell.angle_beta   90.00
_cell.angle_gamma   90.00
#
_symmetry.space_group_name_H-M   'P 1'
#
loop_
_entity.id
_entity.type
_entity.pdbx_description
1 polymer ?
#
loop_
_entity_poly.entity_id
_entity_poly.type
_entity_poly.pdbx_seq_one_letter_code
_entity_poly.pdbx_strand_id
1 'polypeptide(L)'
;GPTIEPVRSILNDTEPIIKSSFSCAGDPGFMSQTDGLSMYDGIVLAGIETHVCVYQTERDLIRRGQHVEVVTNAVASRDANNHRIAVDRIRNNGGFLTTVEMVLFNIQESAGGDRFRELIKLVK
;
A
#
# COMPACT_ATOMS: atom_id res chain seq x y z
N GLY A 1 1.36 -1.03 18.66
CA GLY A 1 2.34 -2.08 18.96
C GLY A 1 3.40 -2.16 17.88
N PRO A 2 4.47 -2.92 18.08
CA PRO A 2 5.52 -3.09 17.08
C PRO A 2 5.00 -3.88 15.86
N THR A 3 5.73 -3.77 14.75
CA THR A 3 5.50 -4.60 13.56
C THR A 3 5.62 -6.09 13.94
N ILE A 4 4.68 -6.90 13.50
CA ILE A 4 4.68 -8.35 13.79
C ILE A 4 5.88 -9.04 13.15
N GLU A 5 6.43 -10.05 13.83
CA GLU A 5 7.67 -10.70 13.42
C GLU A 5 7.71 -11.22 11.97
N PRO A 6 6.65 -11.84 11.41
CA PRO A 6 6.67 -12.29 10.02
C PRO A 6 6.85 -11.16 9.00
N VAL A 7 6.41 -9.95 9.30
CA VAL A 7 6.60 -8.78 8.44
C VAL A 7 7.96 -8.14 8.71
N ARG A 8 8.35 -8.03 9.99
CA ARG A 8 9.62 -7.44 10.40
C ARG A 8 10.83 -8.19 9.82
N SER A 9 10.78 -9.51 9.82
CA SER A 9 11.88 -10.35 9.28
C SER A 9 12.12 -10.17 7.79
N ILE A 10 11.12 -9.69 7.04
CA ILE A 10 11.23 -9.41 5.60
C ILE A 10 11.73 -7.98 5.35
N LEU A 11 11.47 -7.06 6.29
CA LEU A 11 11.80 -5.63 6.20
C LEU A 11 13.09 -5.28 6.95
N ASN A 12 14.11 -6.14 6.88
CA ASN A 12 15.32 -6.06 7.71
C ASN A 12 16.04 -4.69 7.68
N ASP A 13 15.98 -3.97 6.57
CA ASP A 13 16.69 -2.70 6.35
C ASP A 13 15.74 -1.48 6.41
N THR A 14 14.49 -1.69 6.86
CA THR A 14 13.49 -0.63 6.89
C THR A 14 13.18 -0.21 8.32
N GLU A 15 13.51 1.02 8.67
CA GLU A 15 13.14 1.59 9.97
C GLU A 15 11.67 2.04 9.94
N PRO A 16 10.85 1.59 10.90
CA PRO A 16 9.45 1.97 10.97
C PRO A 16 9.28 3.45 11.38
N ILE A 17 8.41 4.16 10.69
CA ILE A 17 8.01 5.52 11.06
C ILE A 17 6.93 5.43 12.13
N ILE A 18 7.22 5.96 13.33
CA ILE A 18 6.28 6.01 14.45
C ILE A 18 5.41 7.25 14.30
N LYS A 19 4.11 7.05 14.16
CA LYS A 19 3.14 8.14 14.00
C LYS A 19 1.95 7.99 14.94
N SER A 20 1.34 9.10 15.34
CA SER A 20 0.07 9.16 16.08
C SER A 20 -1.12 9.52 15.20
N SER A 21 -0.90 10.14 14.04
CA SER A 21 -1.95 10.41 13.06
C SER A 21 -2.47 9.13 12.40
N PHE A 22 -3.75 9.05 12.08
CA PHE A 22 -4.28 7.91 11.31
C PHE A 22 -3.72 7.89 9.89
N SER A 23 -3.77 9.01 9.19
CA SER A 23 -3.14 9.16 7.88
C SER A 23 -1.61 9.21 8.00
N CYS A 24 -0.90 8.42 7.19
CA CYS A 24 0.55 8.53 7.08
C CYS A 24 0.97 9.91 6.55
N ALA A 25 0.17 10.51 5.65
CA ALA A 25 0.43 11.85 5.12
C ALA A 25 0.27 12.99 6.16
N GLY A 26 -0.19 12.68 7.36
CA GLY A 26 -0.20 13.59 8.51
C GLY A 26 1.09 13.59 9.32
N ASP A 27 2.07 12.76 8.96
CA ASP A 27 3.36 12.65 9.64
C ASP A 27 4.48 13.24 8.77
N PRO A 28 5.29 14.20 9.31
CA PRO A 28 6.36 14.82 8.55
C PRO A 28 7.47 13.84 8.13
N GLY A 29 7.76 12.83 8.94
CA GLY A 29 8.75 11.81 8.64
C GLY A 29 8.33 10.95 7.44
N PHE A 30 7.06 10.58 7.36
CA PHE A 30 6.51 9.90 6.18
C PHE A 30 6.55 10.81 4.95
N MET A 31 6.13 12.07 5.09
CA MET A 31 6.10 12.99 3.95
C MET A 31 7.47 13.27 3.39
N SER A 32 8.50 13.37 4.22
CA SER A 32 9.88 13.55 3.73
C SER A 32 10.39 12.35 2.90
N GLN A 33 9.87 11.16 3.13
CA GLN A 33 10.18 9.97 2.33
C GLN A 33 9.47 9.98 0.96
N THR A 34 8.37 10.71 0.86
CA THR A 34 7.60 10.85 -0.39
C THR A 34 7.95 12.14 -1.16
N ASP A 35 8.74 13.03 -0.56
CA ASP A 35 9.23 14.23 -1.22
C ASP A 35 10.16 13.86 -2.39
N GLY A 36 9.83 14.37 -3.58
CA GLY A 36 10.56 14.07 -4.80
C GLY A 36 10.02 12.89 -5.61
N LEU A 37 9.01 12.18 -5.12
CA LEU A 37 8.27 11.23 -5.96
C LEU A 37 7.56 12.02 -7.07
N SER A 38 7.82 11.63 -8.31
CA SER A 38 7.11 12.18 -9.46
C SER A 38 5.69 11.62 -9.54
N MET A 39 4.83 12.24 -10.34
CA MET A 39 3.49 11.69 -10.62
C MET A 39 3.51 10.32 -11.32
N TYR A 40 4.67 9.90 -11.80
CA TYR A 40 4.89 8.58 -12.43
C TYR A 40 5.37 7.52 -11.44
N ASP A 41 5.76 7.92 -10.22
CA ASP A 41 6.14 7.01 -9.16
C ASP A 41 4.88 6.68 -8.34
N GLY A 42 4.35 5.47 -8.49
CA GLY A 42 3.16 5.03 -7.77
C GLY A 42 3.46 4.69 -6.31
N ILE A 43 2.53 5.02 -5.43
CA ILE A 43 2.54 4.60 -4.02
C ILE A 43 1.59 3.42 -3.87
N VAL A 44 2.13 2.28 -3.43
CA VAL A 44 1.34 1.07 -3.16
C VAL A 44 1.02 0.99 -1.67
N LEU A 45 -0.26 0.95 -1.30
CA LEU A 45 -0.72 0.87 0.08
C LEU A 45 -1.24 -0.51 0.43
N ALA A 46 -0.74 -1.05 1.54
CA ALA A 46 -1.21 -2.27 2.19
C ALA A 46 -1.32 -2.06 3.70
N GLY A 47 -1.99 -2.96 4.42
CA GLY A 47 -2.05 -2.96 5.89
C GLY A 47 -3.43 -2.74 6.47
N ILE A 48 -3.50 -2.26 7.70
CA ILE A 48 -4.71 -2.11 8.52
C ILE A 48 -4.80 -0.72 9.17
N GLU A 49 -6.01 -0.24 9.47
CA GLU A 49 -7.31 -0.76 9.02
C GLU A 49 -7.72 -0.05 7.75
N THR A 50 -8.35 -0.77 6.81
CA THR A 50 -8.75 -0.23 5.50
C THR A 50 -9.58 1.05 5.63
N HIS A 51 -10.58 1.05 6.52
CA HIS A 51 -11.52 2.14 6.70
C HIS A 51 -11.00 3.30 7.56
N VAL A 52 -9.80 3.18 8.14
CA VAL A 52 -9.20 4.23 8.98
C VAL A 52 -7.89 4.71 8.36
N CYS A 53 -6.78 4.04 8.68
CA CYS A 53 -5.44 4.52 8.29
C CYS A 53 -5.22 4.44 6.77
N VAL A 54 -5.62 3.32 6.13
CA VAL A 54 -5.42 3.14 4.69
C VAL A 54 -6.23 4.16 3.90
N TYR A 55 -7.54 4.25 4.16
CA TYR A 55 -8.43 5.19 3.50
C TYR A 55 -8.00 6.66 3.68
N GLN A 56 -7.63 7.06 4.92
CA GLN A 56 -7.21 8.44 5.15
C GLN A 56 -5.87 8.75 4.48
N THR A 57 -4.94 7.80 4.47
CA THR A 57 -3.65 7.97 3.79
C THR A 57 -3.83 8.09 2.28
N GLU A 58 -4.62 7.19 1.67
CA GLU A 58 -4.95 7.25 0.24
C GLU A 58 -5.56 8.61 -0.12
N ARG A 59 -6.62 9.02 0.57
CA ARG A 59 -7.31 10.29 0.34
C ARG A 59 -6.36 11.48 0.38
N ASP A 60 -5.50 11.54 1.39
CA ASP A 60 -4.63 12.68 1.62
C ASP A 60 -3.46 12.71 0.61
N LEU A 61 -2.98 11.55 0.14
CA LEU A 61 -1.99 11.44 -0.92
C LEU A 61 -2.58 11.82 -2.28
N ILE A 62 -3.79 11.36 -2.61
CA ILE A 62 -4.51 11.75 -3.85
C ILE A 62 -4.72 13.28 -3.90
N ARG A 63 -5.09 13.90 -2.79
CA ARG A 63 -5.24 15.37 -2.69
C ARG A 63 -3.93 16.12 -2.94
N ARG A 64 -2.80 15.47 -2.78
CA ARG A 64 -1.46 15.99 -3.08
C ARG A 64 -0.98 15.68 -4.50
N GLY A 65 -1.84 15.07 -5.32
CA GLY A 65 -1.55 14.72 -6.71
C GLY A 65 -0.72 13.43 -6.87
N GLN A 66 -0.61 12.61 -5.83
CA GLN A 66 0.13 11.34 -5.91
C GLN A 66 -0.71 10.26 -6.59
N HIS A 67 -0.06 9.39 -7.36
CA HIS A 67 -0.66 8.16 -7.86
C HIS A 67 -0.66 7.11 -6.74
N VAL A 68 -1.84 6.62 -6.35
CA VAL A 68 -1.98 5.69 -5.22
C VAL A 68 -2.74 4.44 -5.64
N GLU A 69 -2.13 3.28 -5.39
CA GLU A 69 -2.74 1.97 -5.58
C GLU A 69 -2.96 1.27 -4.22
N VAL A 70 -4.17 0.84 -3.96
CA VAL A 70 -4.53 0.10 -2.74
C VAL A 70 -4.67 -1.38 -3.06
N VAL A 71 -3.86 -2.21 -2.38
CA VAL A 71 -3.82 -3.67 -2.59
C VAL A 71 -4.98 -4.32 -1.84
N THR A 72 -6.09 -4.59 -2.54
CA THR A 72 -7.36 -5.01 -1.93
C THR A 72 -7.31 -6.34 -1.17
N ASN A 73 -6.42 -7.25 -1.56
CA ASN A 73 -6.17 -8.51 -0.87
C ASN A 73 -5.00 -8.48 0.14
N ALA A 74 -4.45 -7.28 0.40
CA ALA A 74 -3.44 -7.03 1.44
C ALA A 74 -3.85 -5.88 2.38
N VAL A 75 -5.12 -5.49 2.37
CA VAL A 75 -5.72 -4.58 3.34
C VAL A 75 -6.89 -5.27 4.05
N ALA A 76 -7.09 -4.95 5.31
CA ALA A 76 -8.19 -5.54 6.10
C ALA A 76 -8.74 -4.54 7.12
N SER A 77 -9.94 -4.82 7.60
CA SER A 77 -10.57 -4.17 8.75
C SER A 77 -11.18 -5.22 9.66
N ARG A 78 -11.24 -4.95 10.95
CA ARG A 78 -11.90 -5.83 11.94
C ARG A 78 -13.38 -6.07 11.65
N ASP A 79 -14.03 -5.15 10.92
CA ASP A 79 -15.40 -5.27 10.45
C ASP A 79 -15.44 -5.31 8.91
N ALA A 80 -16.04 -6.37 8.36
CA ALA A 80 -16.07 -6.60 6.91
C ALA A 80 -16.91 -5.55 6.16
N ASN A 81 -17.97 -5.00 6.76
CA ASN A 81 -18.78 -3.97 6.13
C ASN A 81 -18.01 -2.64 6.06
N ASN A 82 -17.26 -2.29 7.12
CA ASN A 82 -16.39 -1.12 7.11
C ASN A 82 -15.28 -1.26 6.05
N HIS A 83 -14.70 -2.46 5.91
CA HIS A 83 -13.74 -2.75 4.83
C HIS A 83 -14.36 -2.49 3.45
N ARG A 84 -15.52 -3.10 3.16
CA ARG A 84 -16.21 -2.96 1.88
C ARG A 84 -16.51 -1.49 1.54
N ILE A 85 -17.07 -0.74 2.50
CA ILE A 85 -17.38 0.67 2.32
C ILE A 85 -16.12 1.50 2.04
N ALA A 86 -15.03 1.20 2.73
CA ALA A 86 -13.76 1.89 2.53
C ALA A 86 -13.19 1.64 1.13
N VAL A 87 -13.20 0.39 0.65
CA VAL A 87 -12.75 0.04 -0.71
C VAL A 87 -13.58 0.79 -1.76
N ASP A 88 -14.92 0.85 -1.59
CA ASP A 88 -15.77 1.60 -2.51
C ASP A 88 -15.46 3.12 -2.48
N ARG A 89 -15.15 3.67 -1.31
CA ARG A 89 -14.75 5.08 -1.19
C ARG A 89 -13.39 5.37 -1.83
N ILE A 90 -12.41 4.50 -1.64
CA ILE A 90 -11.09 4.60 -2.26
C ILE A 90 -11.22 4.67 -3.78
N ARG A 91 -12.02 3.75 -4.36
CA ARG A 91 -12.31 3.76 -5.81
C ARG A 91 -12.91 5.09 -6.28
N ASN A 92 -13.84 5.65 -5.52
CA ASN A 92 -14.53 6.89 -5.88
C ASN A 92 -13.70 8.16 -5.64
N ASN A 93 -12.65 8.09 -4.83
CA ASN A 93 -11.73 9.21 -4.59
C ASN A 93 -10.66 9.38 -5.68
N GLY A 94 -10.55 8.45 -6.61
CA GLY A 94 -9.49 8.42 -7.63
C GLY A 94 -8.30 7.55 -7.26
N GLY A 95 -8.37 6.81 -6.16
CA GLY A 95 -7.43 5.75 -5.82
C GLY A 95 -7.63 4.53 -6.72
N PHE A 96 -6.54 3.93 -7.14
CA PHE A 96 -6.59 2.70 -7.94
C PHE A 96 -6.64 1.48 -7.02
N LEU A 97 -7.46 0.51 -7.40
CA LEU A 97 -7.51 -0.78 -6.72
C LEU A 97 -6.68 -1.81 -7.47
N THR A 98 -5.83 -2.48 -6.73
CA THR A 98 -4.96 -3.52 -7.26
C THR A 98 -4.97 -4.76 -6.37
N THR A 99 -4.24 -5.79 -6.75
CA THR A 99 -3.98 -7.00 -5.96
C THR A 99 -2.49 -7.24 -5.85
N VAL A 100 -2.07 -8.04 -4.88
CA VAL A 100 -0.66 -8.44 -4.75
C VAL A 100 -0.12 -8.99 -6.08
N GLU A 101 -0.87 -9.87 -6.72
CA GLU A 101 -0.46 -10.49 -7.99
C GLU A 101 -0.32 -9.46 -9.11
N MET A 102 -1.27 -8.53 -9.25
CA MET A 102 -1.18 -7.45 -10.24
C MET A 102 0.07 -6.58 -10.05
N VAL A 103 0.36 -6.18 -8.81
CA VAL A 103 1.57 -5.39 -8.49
C VAL A 103 2.84 -6.15 -8.87
N LEU A 104 2.92 -7.42 -8.49
CA LEU A 104 4.09 -8.26 -8.78
C LEU A 104 4.32 -8.42 -10.29
N PHE A 105 3.26 -8.66 -11.08
CA PHE A 105 3.39 -8.78 -12.53
C PHE A 105 3.64 -7.43 -13.22
N ASN A 106 3.12 -6.33 -12.69
CA ASN A 106 3.46 -4.99 -13.19
C ASN A 106 4.97 -4.69 -13.03
N ILE A 107 5.56 -5.07 -11.89
CA ILE A 107 7.00 -4.90 -11.64
C ILE A 107 7.83 -5.87 -12.51
N GLN A 108 7.31 -7.07 -12.78
CA GLN A 108 8.00 -8.10 -13.57
C GLN A 108 8.01 -7.78 -15.08
N GLU A 109 6.96 -7.20 -15.61
CA GLU A 109 6.73 -6.75 -16.99
C GLU A 109 6.76 -7.86 -18.06
N SER A 110 7.61 -8.89 -17.91
CA SER A 110 7.80 -9.93 -18.92
C SER A 110 7.81 -11.35 -18.35
N ALA A 111 7.27 -12.30 -19.13
CA ALA A 111 7.21 -13.72 -18.77
C ALA A 111 8.53 -14.44 -19.11
N GLY A 112 9.61 -14.10 -18.44
CA GLY A 112 10.90 -14.72 -18.71
C GLY A 112 11.96 -14.47 -17.63
N GLY A 113 13.03 -15.28 -17.70
CA GLY A 113 14.18 -15.15 -16.81
C GLY A 113 14.01 -15.80 -15.43
N ASP A 114 15.07 -15.72 -14.62
CA ASP A 114 15.12 -16.35 -13.29
C ASP A 114 14.14 -15.69 -12.33
N ARG A 115 14.04 -14.37 -12.36
CA ARG A 115 13.13 -13.59 -11.52
C ARG A 115 11.68 -13.99 -11.74
N PHE A 116 11.26 -14.19 -12.99
CA PHE A 116 9.91 -14.68 -13.29
C PHE A 116 9.69 -16.10 -12.75
N ARG A 117 10.67 -16.99 -12.83
CA ARG A 117 10.57 -18.35 -12.28
C ARG A 117 10.38 -18.34 -10.75
N GLU A 118 11.05 -17.45 -10.04
CA GLU A 118 10.85 -17.28 -8.59
C GLU A 118 9.47 -16.69 -8.28
N LEU A 119 9.05 -15.66 -9.03
CA LEU A 119 7.73 -15.06 -8.87
C LEU A 119 6.59 -16.08 -9.00
N ILE A 120 6.64 -16.94 -9.99
CA ILE A 120 5.61 -17.97 -10.20
C ILE A 120 5.49 -18.95 -9.03
N LYS A 121 6.55 -19.17 -8.25
CA LYS A 121 6.47 -20.00 -7.04
C LYS A 121 5.71 -19.33 -5.90
N LEU A 122 5.66 -18.00 -5.88
CA LEU A 122 4.97 -17.24 -4.85
C LEU A 122 3.47 -17.10 -5.10
N VAL A 123 3.03 -17.17 -6.36
CA VAL A 123 1.62 -16.92 -6.75
C VAL A 123 0.84 -18.20 -7.10
N LYS A 124 1.46 -19.37 -6.94
CA LYS A 124 0.82 -20.70 -7.15
C LYS A 124 0.21 -21.24 -5.85
#